data_627419b5b184ff2ad86ba305311c8f2b
#
_entry.id   627419b5b184ff2ad86ba305311c8f2b
#
_cell.length_a   1.000
_cell.length_b   1.000
_cell.length_c   1.000
_cell.angle_alpha   90.00
_cell.angle_beta   90.00
_cell.angle_gamma   90.00
#
_symmetry.space_group_name_H-M   'P 1'
#
loop_
_entity.id
_entity.type
_entity.pdbx_description
1 polymer ?
#
loop_
_entity_poly.entity_id
_entity_poly.type
_entity_poly.pdbx_seq_one_letter_code
_entity_poly.pdbx_strand_id
1 'polypeptide(L)'
;MSRQVLVVRGGALPRSSGLGRAHHDLVDRLTEQQVDGFALSEVIEHELGGGAFARWRRRRSEHPQLVANAAKTTGASILHITDQEQAHLVPENCDLPVSITIHDLFHLEPRRISTSLGKVDIGDQSPGFLRGRDLSHLRRGLERADLFICISEATADEARELWPEKSVAVVPHGIDVGGYDPFSYPLPKPESLDSSNVNLLCVGSEEPRKRIDFLVEVLGSLPSHLKEDVILHKVGAESSKKSKTKLSKRAKELGVNLRWVGRLSDIDLCGYYQHCDALLFPSVAEGFGLPPLEAMASGCPVRVSDLPAHNEVAPEEWLLPHDSVDDWVDAIIEISTKNGRRQPNKIALRRAQKFSIEQWSISIADAWNQF
;
A
#
# COMPACT_ATOMS: atom_id res chain seq x y z
N MET A 1 -13.88 -30.03 7.77
CA MET A 1 -12.49 -30.02 7.23
C MET A 1 -12.29 -28.70 6.53
N SER A 2 -11.18 -28.00 6.78
CA SER A 2 -10.89 -26.72 6.14
C SER A 2 -10.60 -26.92 4.64
N ARG A 3 -11.13 -26.04 3.81
CA ARG A 3 -10.83 -25.97 2.37
C ARG A 3 -9.37 -25.54 2.18
N GLN A 4 -8.67 -26.18 1.27
CA GLN A 4 -7.24 -25.96 1.06
C GLN A 4 -7.01 -24.88 0.00
N VAL A 5 -6.21 -23.87 0.30
CA VAL A 5 -5.90 -22.73 -0.59
C VAL A 5 -4.48 -22.89 -1.13
N LEU A 6 -4.34 -23.00 -2.45
CA LEU A 6 -3.06 -22.89 -3.14
C LEU A 6 -2.75 -21.41 -3.39
N VAL A 7 -1.76 -20.88 -2.67
CA VAL A 7 -1.35 -19.47 -2.79
C VAL A 7 -0.22 -19.34 -3.80
N VAL A 8 -0.40 -18.47 -4.79
CA VAL A 8 0.53 -18.34 -5.92
C VAL A 8 0.99 -16.89 -6.08
N ARG A 9 2.29 -16.77 -6.28
CA ARG A 9 2.97 -15.54 -6.67
C ARG A 9 4.07 -15.85 -7.68
N GLY A 10 4.53 -14.86 -8.43
CA GLY A 10 5.70 -14.98 -9.31
C GLY A 10 7.01 -14.93 -8.51
N GLY A 11 7.77 -13.84 -8.65
CA GLY A 11 8.99 -13.66 -7.88
C GLY A 11 8.72 -13.31 -6.41
N ALA A 12 9.46 -13.94 -5.50
CA ALA A 12 9.42 -13.65 -4.08
C ALA A 12 9.69 -12.16 -3.80
N LEU A 13 8.94 -11.56 -2.90
CA LEU A 13 9.13 -10.18 -2.45
C LEU A 13 9.50 -10.14 -0.97
N PRO A 14 10.33 -9.17 -0.56
CA PRO A 14 10.63 -8.99 0.86
C PRO A 14 9.40 -8.48 1.61
N ARG A 15 9.22 -8.91 2.85
CA ARG A 15 8.15 -8.43 3.75
C ARG A 15 8.14 -6.90 3.91
N SER A 16 9.28 -6.24 3.74
CA SER A 16 9.42 -4.79 3.81
C SER A 16 8.81 -4.01 2.62
N SER A 17 8.28 -4.68 1.60
CA SER A 17 7.50 -4.06 0.52
C SER A 17 6.01 -4.23 0.79
N GLY A 18 5.16 -3.27 0.39
CA GLY A 18 3.71 -3.35 0.62
C GLY A 18 3.07 -4.62 0.05
N LEU A 19 3.39 -4.95 -1.22
CA LEU A 19 2.91 -6.20 -1.86
C LEU A 19 3.49 -7.46 -1.21
N GLY A 20 4.78 -7.42 -0.81
CA GLY A 20 5.40 -8.54 -0.11
C GLY A 20 4.77 -8.77 1.26
N ARG A 21 4.49 -7.71 2.02
CA ARG A 21 3.78 -7.80 3.30
C ARG A 21 2.40 -8.44 3.11
N ALA A 22 1.59 -7.92 2.20
CA ALA A 22 0.25 -8.46 1.94
C ALA A 22 0.28 -9.96 1.59
N HIS A 23 1.24 -10.39 0.75
CA HIS A 23 1.43 -11.80 0.41
C HIS A 23 1.81 -12.64 1.63
N HIS A 24 2.83 -12.24 2.38
CA HIS A 24 3.30 -13.00 3.53
C HIS A 24 2.29 -13.03 4.68
N ASP A 25 1.56 -11.94 4.91
CA ASP A 25 0.50 -11.89 5.92
C ASP A 25 -0.62 -12.87 5.59
N LEU A 26 -1.02 -12.98 4.31
CA LEU A 26 -2.00 -13.97 3.87
C LEU A 26 -1.49 -15.39 4.11
N VAL A 27 -0.23 -15.68 3.73
CA VAL A 27 0.39 -17.01 3.93
C VAL A 27 0.46 -17.39 5.40
N ASP A 28 0.91 -16.47 6.25
CA ASP A 28 1.02 -16.68 7.70
C ASP A 28 -0.37 -16.96 8.31
N ARG A 29 -1.38 -16.16 7.98
CA ARG A 29 -2.76 -16.31 8.48
C ARG A 29 -3.40 -17.64 8.07
N LEU A 30 -3.19 -18.08 6.84
CA LEU A 30 -3.66 -19.41 6.39
C LEU A 30 -2.89 -20.55 7.08
N THR A 31 -1.58 -20.40 7.29
CA THR A 31 -0.74 -21.37 8.00
C THR A 31 -1.16 -21.49 9.47
N GLU A 32 -1.44 -20.37 10.11
CA GLU A 32 -1.89 -20.29 11.51
C GLU A 32 -3.40 -20.57 11.69
N GLN A 33 -4.10 -20.88 10.61
CA GLN A 33 -5.55 -21.17 10.59
C GLN A 33 -6.39 -20.00 11.15
N GLN A 34 -5.98 -18.76 10.89
CA GLN A 34 -6.70 -17.56 11.30
C GLN A 34 -7.85 -17.18 10.35
N VAL A 35 -8.04 -17.91 9.25
CA VAL A 35 -9.15 -17.74 8.30
C VAL A 35 -10.11 -18.92 8.46
N ASP A 36 -11.31 -18.65 9.00
CA ASP A 36 -12.25 -19.71 9.32
C ASP A 36 -12.69 -20.50 8.08
N GLY A 37 -12.62 -21.83 8.18
CA GLY A 37 -12.95 -22.75 7.10
C GLY A 37 -11.86 -22.90 6.03
N PHE A 38 -10.73 -22.21 6.12
CA PHE A 38 -9.64 -22.26 5.13
C PHE A 38 -8.27 -22.52 5.77
N ALA A 39 -7.40 -23.20 5.03
CA ALA A 39 -6.03 -23.46 5.44
C ALA A 39 -5.10 -23.43 4.21
N LEU A 40 -3.82 -23.17 4.43
CA LEU A 40 -2.82 -23.20 3.39
C LEU A 40 -2.59 -24.65 2.89
N SER A 41 -2.68 -24.85 1.57
CA SER A 41 -2.23 -26.08 0.91
C SER A 41 -0.74 -26.03 0.60
N GLU A 42 -0.35 -25.03 -0.21
CA GLU A 42 1.03 -24.83 -0.64
C GLU A 42 1.21 -23.37 -1.09
N VAL A 43 2.46 -22.88 -1.06
CA VAL A 43 2.85 -21.60 -1.65
C VAL A 43 3.73 -21.85 -2.86
N ILE A 44 3.35 -21.31 -4.01
CA ILE A 44 4.14 -21.36 -5.23
C ILE A 44 4.70 -19.98 -5.56
N GLU A 45 5.98 -19.82 -5.30
CA GLU A 45 6.75 -18.64 -5.69
C GLU A 45 8.16 -19.03 -6.13
N HIS A 46 8.93 -18.10 -6.69
CA HIS A 46 10.30 -18.37 -7.07
C HIS A 46 11.24 -17.27 -6.61
N GLU A 47 12.47 -17.62 -6.30
CA GLU A 47 13.50 -16.65 -5.99
C GLU A 47 13.80 -15.73 -7.18
N LEU A 48 14.07 -14.45 -6.85
CA LEU A 48 14.54 -13.47 -7.81
C LEU A 48 16.03 -13.73 -8.09
N GLY A 49 16.37 -14.13 -9.32
CA GLY A 49 17.76 -14.39 -9.71
C GLY A 49 17.91 -14.82 -11.16
N GLY A 50 19.18 -14.92 -11.60
CA GLY A 50 19.54 -15.33 -12.95
C GLY A 50 19.58 -14.20 -13.99
N GLY A 51 20.14 -14.49 -15.15
CA GLY A 51 20.23 -13.57 -16.29
C GLY A 51 18.86 -13.29 -16.93
N ALA A 52 18.79 -12.29 -17.81
CA ALA A 52 17.54 -11.86 -18.44
C ALA A 52 16.79 -12.99 -19.16
N PHE A 53 17.50 -13.88 -19.85
CA PHE A 53 16.91 -15.04 -20.54
C PHE A 53 16.33 -16.07 -19.55
N ALA A 54 17.04 -16.35 -18.45
CA ALA A 54 16.55 -17.28 -17.43
C ALA A 54 15.29 -16.72 -16.74
N ARG A 55 15.27 -15.43 -16.42
CA ARG A 55 14.07 -14.77 -15.87
C ARG A 55 12.89 -14.80 -16.84
N TRP A 56 13.16 -14.53 -18.13
CA TRP A 56 12.13 -14.59 -19.17
C TRP A 56 11.54 -16.00 -19.31
N ARG A 57 12.39 -17.04 -19.38
CA ARG A 57 11.97 -18.45 -19.49
C ARG A 57 11.17 -18.88 -18.26
N ARG A 58 11.63 -18.51 -17.06
CA ARG A 58 10.92 -18.79 -15.81
C ARG A 58 9.53 -18.18 -15.81
N ARG A 59 9.45 -16.87 -16.10
CA ARG A 59 8.16 -16.15 -16.11
C ARG A 59 7.18 -16.71 -17.17
N ARG A 60 7.68 -17.10 -18.34
CA ARG A 60 6.84 -17.47 -19.49
C ARG A 60 6.49 -18.93 -19.59
N SER A 61 7.25 -19.84 -19.01
CA SER A 61 7.09 -21.28 -19.21
C SER A 61 7.18 -22.06 -17.91
N GLU A 62 8.31 -21.97 -17.20
CA GLU A 62 8.57 -22.88 -16.07
C GLU A 62 7.58 -22.64 -14.92
N HIS A 63 7.42 -21.38 -14.50
CA HIS A 63 6.57 -21.04 -13.37
C HIS A 63 5.07 -21.23 -13.64
N PRO A 64 4.51 -20.82 -14.80
CA PRO A 64 3.14 -21.17 -15.16
C PRO A 64 2.87 -22.68 -15.19
N GLN A 65 3.83 -23.50 -15.66
CA GLN A 65 3.71 -24.96 -15.64
C GLN A 65 3.72 -25.52 -14.21
N LEU A 66 4.56 -24.98 -13.32
CA LEU A 66 4.56 -25.36 -11.90
C LEU A 66 3.20 -25.07 -11.26
N VAL A 67 2.63 -23.89 -11.50
CA VAL A 67 1.30 -23.53 -10.97
C VAL A 67 0.22 -24.46 -11.52
N ALA A 68 0.22 -24.73 -12.83
CA ALA A 68 -0.75 -25.63 -13.44
C ALA A 68 -0.64 -27.07 -12.92
N ASN A 69 0.57 -27.55 -12.61
CA ASN A 69 0.78 -28.88 -12.01
C ASN A 69 0.33 -28.87 -10.54
N ALA A 70 0.71 -27.86 -9.75
CA ALA A 70 0.30 -27.74 -8.35
C ALA A 70 -1.22 -27.70 -8.21
N ALA A 71 -1.92 -26.96 -9.07
CA ALA A 71 -3.39 -26.92 -9.09
C ALA A 71 -4.04 -28.30 -9.26
N LYS A 72 -3.34 -29.27 -9.88
CA LYS A 72 -3.84 -30.66 -10.09
C LYS A 72 -3.42 -31.63 -9.00
N THR A 73 -2.31 -31.37 -8.31
CA THR A 73 -1.66 -32.37 -7.46
C THR A 73 -1.74 -32.10 -5.97
N THR A 74 -1.94 -30.86 -5.56
CA THR A 74 -1.92 -30.43 -4.14
C THR A 74 -3.21 -30.76 -3.38
N GLY A 75 -4.29 -31.15 -4.08
CA GLY A 75 -5.61 -31.34 -3.46
C GLY A 75 -6.24 -30.01 -2.96
N ALA A 76 -5.75 -28.88 -3.47
CA ALA A 76 -6.32 -27.56 -3.17
C ALA A 76 -7.77 -27.47 -3.64
N SER A 77 -8.56 -26.64 -2.96
CA SER A 77 -9.95 -26.34 -3.30
C SER A 77 -10.09 -24.99 -4.00
N ILE A 78 -9.09 -24.13 -3.88
CA ILE A 78 -9.03 -22.77 -4.45
C ILE A 78 -7.60 -22.50 -4.88
N LEU A 79 -7.45 -21.86 -6.04
CA LEU A 79 -6.21 -21.23 -6.49
C LEU A 79 -6.32 -19.73 -6.23
N HIS A 80 -5.42 -19.16 -5.43
CA HIS A 80 -5.37 -17.73 -5.15
C HIS A 80 -4.09 -17.09 -5.64
N ILE A 81 -4.21 -16.09 -6.53
CA ILE A 81 -3.10 -15.25 -7.01
C ILE A 81 -3.06 -13.98 -6.15
N THR A 82 -1.95 -13.70 -5.48
CA THR A 82 -1.85 -12.62 -4.49
C THR A 82 -1.65 -11.22 -5.06
N ASP A 83 -1.59 -11.06 -6.39
CA ASP A 83 -1.27 -9.79 -7.05
C ASP A 83 -1.75 -9.82 -8.52
N GLN A 84 -2.51 -8.82 -8.94
CA GLN A 84 -3.00 -8.69 -10.32
C GLN A 84 -1.87 -8.70 -11.37
N GLU A 85 -0.68 -8.22 -11.04
CA GLU A 85 0.51 -8.25 -11.92
C GLU A 85 1.01 -9.67 -12.18
N GLN A 86 0.50 -10.65 -11.44
CA GLN A 86 0.81 -12.06 -11.59
C GLN A 86 -0.35 -12.87 -12.24
N ALA A 87 -1.39 -12.21 -12.70
CA ALA A 87 -2.57 -12.85 -13.30
C ALA A 87 -2.23 -13.78 -14.49
N HIS A 88 -1.10 -13.56 -15.18
CA HIS A 88 -0.60 -14.45 -16.23
C HIS A 88 -0.31 -15.87 -15.73
N LEU A 89 -0.25 -16.11 -14.42
CA LEU A 89 -0.05 -17.41 -13.78
C LEU A 89 -1.35 -18.23 -13.68
N VAL A 90 -2.52 -17.63 -13.92
CA VAL A 90 -3.78 -18.38 -13.97
C VAL A 90 -3.72 -19.37 -15.13
N PRO A 91 -3.82 -20.71 -14.89
CA PRO A 91 -3.74 -21.70 -15.95
C PRO A 91 -4.87 -21.55 -16.98
N GLU A 92 -4.60 -21.90 -18.24
CA GLU A 92 -5.62 -21.86 -19.29
C GLU A 92 -6.76 -22.86 -19.04
N ASN A 93 -6.43 -24.01 -18.43
CA ASN A 93 -7.39 -25.01 -18.02
C ASN A 93 -7.17 -25.28 -16.53
N CYS A 94 -7.94 -24.61 -15.68
CA CYS A 94 -7.93 -24.77 -14.24
C CYS A 94 -9.28 -25.33 -13.80
N ASP A 95 -9.26 -26.49 -13.12
CA ASP A 95 -10.48 -27.09 -12.57
C ASP A 95 -10.83 -26.50 -11.19
N LEU A 96 -9.91 -25.74 -10.59
CA LEU A 96 -10.15 -25.05 -9.32
C LEU A 96 -10.78 -23.66 -9.55
N PRO A 97 -11.66 -23.22 -8.67
CA PRO A 97 -12.02 -21.81 -8.58
C PRO A 97 -10.78 -20.94 -8.39
N VAL A 98 -10.71 -19.84 -9.13
CA VAL A 98 -9.56 -18.92 -9.13
C VAL A 98 -9.93 -17.58 -8.58
N SER A 99 -9.25 -17.13 -7.53
CA SER A 99 -9.35 -15.75 -7.03
C SER A 99 -8.03 -14.99 -7.23
N ILE A 100 -8.12 -13.68 -7.45
CA ILE A 100 -6.95 -12.80 -7.60
C ILE A 100 -7.14 -11.60 -6.70
N THR A 101 -6.11 -11.25 -5.90
CA THR A 101 -6.09 -9.96 -5.19
C THR A 101 -5.74 -8.84 -6.16
N ILE A 102 -6.57 -7.80 -6.16
CA ILE A 102 -6.38 -6.57 -6.95
C ILE A 102 -5.96 -5.45 -6.01
N HIS A 103 -4.69 -5.07 -6.08
CA HIS A 103 -4.11 -3.97 -5.28
C HIS A 103 -4.33 -2.60 -5.92
N ASP A 104 -4.24 -2.53 -7.24
CA ASP A 104 -4.56 -1.39 -8.08
C ASP A 104 -4.68 -1.85 -9.54
N LEU A 105 -5.14 -0.96 -10.41
CA LEU A 105 -5.24 -1.22 -11.85
C LEU A 105 -4.44 -0.21 -12.68
N PHE A 106 -3.49 0.48 -12.07
CA PHE A 106 -2.74 1.57 -12.68
C PHE A 106 -2.04 1.20 -13.99
N HIS A 107 -1.52 -0.01 -14.10
CA HIS A 107 -0.84 -0.47 -15.31
C HIS A 107 -1.80 -0.88 -16.42
N LEU A 108 -3.03 -1.25 -16.06
CA LEU A 108 -4.07 -1.63 -17.01
C LEU A 108 -4.91 -0.43 -17.46
N GLU A 109 -5.07 0.55 -16.58
CA GLU A 109 -5.79 1.81 -16.79
C GLU A 109 -4.87 3.01 -16.50
N PRO A 110 -3.86 3.24 -17.36
CA PRO A 110 -2.94 4.34 -17.17
C PRO A 110 -3.66 5.68 -17.36
N ARG A 111 -3.42 6.58 -16.41
CA ARG A 111 -4.03 7.91 -16.42
C ARG A 111 -3.01 9.01 -16.10
N ARG A 112 -3.33 10.22 -16.48
CA ARG A 112 -2.51 11.41 -16.23
C ARG A 112 -3.29 12.41 -15.41
N ILE A 113 -2.76 12.77 -14.25
CA ILE A 113 -3.36 13.72 -13.32
C ILE A 113 -2.64 15.06 -13.48
N SER A 114 -3.40 16.12 -13.74
CA SER A 114 -2.87 17.49 -13.77
C SER A 114 -2.84 18.05 -12.36
N THR A 115 -1.70 18.64 -11.98
CA THR A 115 -1.49 19.25 -10.66
C THR A 115 -0.80 20.60 -10.81
N SER A 116 -0.78 21.40 -9.75
CA SER A 116 -0.11 22.70 -9.68
C SER A 116 1.40 22.61 -9.98
N LEU A 117 2.04 21.47 -9.68
CA LEU A 117 3.46 21.23 -9.94
C LEU A 117 3.74 20.53 -11.29
N GLY A 118 2.70 20.33 -12.10
CA GLY A 118 2.81 19.66 -13.40
C GLY A 118 1.94 18.42 -13.50
N LYS A 119 2.23 17.60 -14.49
CA LYS A 119 1.47 16.36 -14.74
C LYS A 119 2.11 15.17 -14.06
N VAL A 120 1.30 14.34 -13.43
CA VAL A 120 1.70 13.08 -12.81
C VAL A 120 1.15 11.92 -13.63
N ASP A 121 2.03 11.11 -14.17
CA ASP A 121 1.66 9.89 -14.90
C ASP A 121 1.45 8.75 -13.90
N ILE A 122 0.30 8.08 -13.99
CA ILE A 122 -0.05 6.89 -13.23
C ILE A 122 -0.12 5.71 -14.20
N GLY A 123 0.66 4.67 -13.91
CA GLY A 123 0.80 3.52 -14.81
C GLY A 123 1.63 3.80 -16.07
N ASP A 124 1.62 2.83 -16.97
CA ASP A 124 2.45 2.86 -18.20
C ASP A 124 1.75 3.61 -19.33
N GLN A 125 1.99 4.92 -19.47
CA GLN A 125 1.32 5.76 -20.50
C GLN A 125 1.62 5.33 -21.95
N SER A 126 2.77 4.71 -22.20
CA SER A 126 3.20 4.27 -23.53
C SER A 126 4.04 3.00 -23.39
N PRO A 127 3.42 1.85 -23.10
CA PRO A 127 4.17 0.62 -22.94
C PRO A 127 4.86 0.22 -24.23
N GLY A 128 6.16 -0.08 -24.16
CA GLY A 128 6.89 -0.65 -25.29
C GLY A 128 6.33 -2.03 -25.67
N PHE A 129 6.69 -2.55 -26.85
CA PHE A 129 6.14 -3.79 -27.42
C PHE A 129 6.14 -4.99 -26.42
N LEU A 130 7.25 -5.21 -25.72
CA LEU A 130 7.34 -6.30 -24.74
C LEU A 130 6.40 -6.08 -23.55
N ARG A 131 6.32 -4.86 -23.03
CA ARG A 131 5.40 -4.53 -21.93
C ARG A 131 3.95 -4.61 -22.38
N GLY A 132 3.62 -4.12 -23.57
CA GLY A 132 2.25 -4.26 -24.11
C GLY A 132 1.82 -5.73 -24.25
N ARG A 133 2.73 -6.60 -24.66
CA ARG A 133 2.48 -8.04 -24.70
C ARG A 133 2.30 -8.64 -23.29
N ASP A 134 3.08 -8.19 -22.31
CA ASP A 134 2.89 -8.62 -20.92
C ASP A 134 1.53 -8.18 -20.39
N LEU A 135 1.12 -6.93 -20.60
CA LEU A 135 -0.20 -6.44 -20.20
C LEU A 135 -1.34 -7.24 -20.84
N SER A 136 -1.18 -7.65 -22.12
CA SER A 136 -2.15 -8.53 -22.80
C SER A 136 -2.24 -9.92 -22.15
N HIS A 137 -1.13 -10.44 -21.61
CA HIS A 137 -1.16 -11.71 -20.87
C HIS A 137 -1.79 -11.54 -19.47
N LEU A 138 -1.56 -10.42 -18.82
CA LEU A 138 -2.22 -10.10 -17.54
C LEU A 138 -3.74 -10.01 -17.72
N ARG A 139 -4.22 -9.26 -18.72
CA ARG A 139 -5.66 -9.14 -19.02
C ARG A 139 -6.29 -10.53 -19.24
N ARG A 140 -5.69 -11.39 -20.08
CA ARG A 140 -6.18 -12.76 -20.29
C ARG A 140 -6.17 -13.59 -19.01
N GLY A 141 -5.21 -13.40 -18.12
CA GLY A 141 -5.21 -14.06 -16.81
C GLY A 141 -6.35 -13.58 -15.91
N LEU A 142 -6.59 -12.28 -15.87
CA LEU A 142 -7.73 -11.68 -15.15
C LEU A 142 -9.08 -12.17 -15.72
N GLU A 143 -9.21 -12.27 -17.04
CA GLU A 143 -10.41 -12.82 -17.69
C GLU A 143 -10.69 -14.29 -17.33
N ARG A 144 -9.67 -15.07 -16.94
CA ARG A 144 -9.83 -16.48 -16.49
C ARG A 144 -10.14 -16.62 -15.01
N ALA A 145 -9.93 -15.58 -14.20
CA ALA A 145 -10.28 -15.62 -12.78
C ALA A 145 -11.80 -15.61 -12.58
N ASP A 146 -12.26 -16.27 -11.53
CA ASP A 146 -13.68 -16.32 -11.15
C ASP A 146 -14.06 -15.19 -10.18
N LEU A 147 -13.12 -14.78 -9.32
CA LEU A 147 -13.34 -13.78 -8.28
C LEU A 147 -12.17 -12.79 -8.18
N PHE A 148 -12.47 -11.50 -8.22
CA PHE A 148 -11.53 -10.45 -7.86
C PHE A 148 -11.72 -10.07 -6.38
N ILE A 149 -10.63 -10.12 -5.62
CA ILE A 149 -10.57 -9.66 -4.24
C ILE A 149 -9.89 -8.30 -4.24
N CYS A 150 -10.69 -7.24 -4.22
CA CYS A 150 -10.24 -5.87 -4.27
C CYS A 150 -9.96 -5.34 -2.86
N ILE A 151 -8.83 -4.63 -2.68
CA ILE A 151 -8.41 -4.15 -1.37
C ILE A 151 -9.12 -2.86 -0.91
N SER A 152 -10.00 -2.30 -1.76
CA SER A 152 -10.83 -1.12 -1.48
C SER A 152 -12.05 -1.11 -2.41
N GLU A 153 -13.10 -0.39 -2.02
CA GLU A 153 -14.23 -0.12 -2.93
C GLU A 153 -13.78 0.67 -4.16
N ALA A 154 -12.85 1.62 -3.99
CA ALA A 154 -12.28 2.36 -5.11
C ALA A 154 -11.67 1.44 -6.18
N THR A 155 -10.89 0.43 -5.75
CA THR A 155 -10.32 -0.57 -6.67
C THR A 155 -11.39 -1.52 -7.21
N ALA A 156 -12.42 -1.83 -6.41
CA ALA A 156 -13.53 -2.67 -6.84
C ALA A 156 -14.39 -1.99 -7.91
N ASP A 157 -14.63 -0.69 -7.79
CA ASP A 157 -15.38 0.08 -8.79
C ASP A 157 -14.63 0.14 -10.13
N GLU A 158 -13.31 0.38 -10.11
CA GLU A 158 -12.47 0.30 -11.31
C GLU A 158 -12.53 -1.13 -11.92
N ALA A 159 -12.51 -2.18 -11.09
CA ALA A 159 -12.59 -3.56 -11.56
C ALA A 159 -13.98 -3.91 -12.15
N ARG A 160 -15.06 -3.47 -11.53
CA ARG A 160 -16.44 -3.65 -12.03
C ARG A 160 -16.68 -2.93 -13.35
N GLU A 161 -16.07 -1.75 -13.54
CA GLU A 161 -16.14 -1.01 -14.80
C GLU A 161 -15.43 -1.76 -15.93
N LEU A 162 -14.25 -2.33 -15.66
CA LEU A 162 -13.45 -3.02 -16.66
C LEU A 162 -13.96 -4.44 -16.98
N TRP A 163 -14.51 -5.13 -15.98
CA TRP A 163 -15.01 -6.52 -16.09
C TRP A 163 -16.37 -6.66 -15.40
N PRO A 164 -17.45 -6.10 -15.98
CA PRO A 164 -18.78 -6.09 -15.36
C PRO A 164 -19.38 -7.48 -15.14
N GLU A 165 -18.88 -8.50 -15.81
CA GLU A 165 -19.31 -9.90 -15.66
C GLU A 165 -18.59 -10.65 -14.52
N LYS A 166 -17.55 -10.06 -13.91
CA LYS A 166 -16.78 -10.72 -12.87
C LYS A 166 -17.39 -10.55 -11.49
N SER A 167 -17.28 -11.60 -10.69
CA SER A 167 -17.52 -11.49 -9.24
C SER A 167 -16.42 -10.65 -8.60
N VAL A 168 -16.82 -9.67 -7.80
CA VAL A 168 -15.92 -8.77 -7.08
C VAL A 168 -16.29 -8.76 -5.60
N ALA A 169 -15.33 -9.07 -4.75
CA ALA A 169 -15.43 -8.92 -3.30
C ALA A 169 -14.45 -7.85 -2.81
N VAL A 170 -14.86 -7.04 -1.84
CA VAL A 170 -13.99 -6.05 -1.22
C VAL A 170 -13.46 -6.61 0.09
N VAL A 171 -12.14 -6.74 0.19
CA VAL A 171 -11.43 -7.23 1.36
C VAL A 171 -10.30 -6.25 1.69
N PRO A 172 -10.58 -5.20 2.49
CA PRO A 172 -9.58 -4.23 2.88
C PRO A 172 -8.41 -4.88 3.62
N HIS A 173 -7.21 -4.32 3.50
CA HIS A 173 -6.07 -4.83 4.25
C HIS A 173 -6.34 -4.81 5.77
N GLY A 174 -6.02 -5.92 6.42
CA GLY A 174 -6.04 -6.03 7.88
C GLY A 174 -4.63 -5.86 8.46
N ILE A 175 -4.54 -5.13 9.57
CA ILE A 175 -3.29 -4.94 10.32
C ILE A 175 -3.42 -5.46 11.75
N ASP A 176 -2.29 -5.81 12.37
CA ASP A 176 -2.22 -6.10 13.80
C ASP A 176 -2.34 -4.80 14.60
N VAL A 177 -3.58 -4.40 14.87
CA VAL A 177 -3.85 -3.15 15.60
C VAL A 177 -3.21 -3.16 16.99
N GLY A 178 -3.14 -4.32 17.65
CA GLY A 178 -2.51 -4.45 18.98
C GLY A 178 -1.01 -4.19 18.95
N GLY A 179 -0.31 -4.65 17.90
CA GLY A 179 1.12 -4.43 17.73
C GLY A 179 1.50 -2.97 17.39
N TYR A 180 0.54 -2.18 16.91
CA TYR A 180 0.72 -0.74 16.67
C TYR A 180 0.26 0.13 17.85
N ASP A 181 -0.67 -0.35 18.68
CA ASP A 181 -1.30 0.42 19.75
C ASP A 181 -0.29 0.85 20.82
N PRO A 182 -0.06 2.18 21.03
CA PRO A 182 0.91 2.68 21.99
C PRO A 182 0.55 2.38 23.45
N PHE A 183 -0.68 1.97 23.76
CA PHE A 183 -1.08 1.55 25.11
C PHE A 183 -0.77 0.08 25.37
N SER A 184 -0.89 -0.77 24.36
CA SER A 184 -0.60 -2.20 24.43
C SER A 184 0.87 -2.51 24.14
N TYR A 185 1.47 -1.76 23.23
CA TYR A 185 2.86 -1.93 22.79
C TYR A 185 3.59 -0.59 22.67
N PRO A 186 3.91 0.07 23.81
CA PRO A 186 4.61 1.35 23.80
C PRO A 186 6.06 1.19 23.34
N LEU A 187 6.44 1.97 22.34
CA LEU A 187 7.80 2.00 21.81
C LEU A 187 8.57 3.25 22.29
N PRO A 188 9.90 3.19 22.40
CA PRO A 188 10.71 4.35 22.74
C PRO A 188 10.63 5.40 21.62
N LYS A 189 10.70 6.68 22.02
CA LYS A 189 10.78 7.77 21.06
C LYS A 189 12.09 7.69 20.26
N PRO A 190 12.04 7.70 18.91
CA PRO A 190 13.23 7.78 18.07
C PRO A 190 14.10 8.99 18.42
N GLU A 191 15.43 8.80 18.52
CA GLU A 191 16.38 9.88 18.89
C GLU A 191 16.35 11.07 17.92
N SER A 192 16.00 10.84 16.67
CA SER A 192 15.89 11.90 15.65
C SER A 192 14.70 12.83 15.82
N LEU A 193 13.73 12.47 16.68
CA LEU A 193 12.56 13.30 16.97
C LEU A 193 12.86 14.24 18.13
N ASP A 194 12.88 15.54 17.85
CA ASP A 194 13.05 16.58 18.84
C ASP A 194 11.69 17.02 19.41
N SER A 195 11.50 16.92 20.71
CA SER A 195 10.25 17.29 21.38
C SER A 195 9.99 18.80 21.41
N SER A 196 10.99 19.62 21.08
CA SER A 196 10.82 21.08 20.95
C SER A 196 10.24 21.46 19.59
N ASN A 197 10.25 20.55 18.61
CA ASN A 197 9.78 20.78 17.26
C ASN A 197 8.46 20.05 16.98
N VAL A 198 7.76 20.50 15.96
CA VAL A 198 6.64 19.77 15.35
C VAL A 198 7.22 18.77 14.35
N ASN A 199 7.07 17.48 14.66
CA ASN A 199 7.64 16.39 13.87
C ASN A 199 6.56 15.79 12.95
N LEU A 200 6.60 16.15 11.68
CA LEU A 200 5.71 15.61 10.66
C LEU A 200 6.39 14.43 9.97
N LEU A 201 5.61 13.44 9.61
CA LEU A 201 6.08 12.22 8.98
C LEU A 201 5.54 12.10 7.55
N CYS A 202 6.37 11.65 6.61
CA CYS A 202 5.97 11.21 5.28
C CYS A 202 6.61 9.86 5.00
N VAL A 203 5.80 8.86 4.63
CA VAL A 203 6.24 7.48 4.39
C VAL A 203 6.01 7.08 2.95
N GLY A 204 7.05 6.57 2.30
CA GLY A 204 7.00 6.09 0.93
C GLY A 204 8.24 6.40 0.10
N SER A 205 8.25 5.98 -1.16
CA SER A 205 9.26 6.33 -2.16
C SER A 205 9.01 7.73 -2.74
N GLU A 206 10.01 8.29 -3.48
CA GLU A 206 9.84 9.55 -4.21
C GLU A 206 9.17 9.33 -5.59
N GLU A 207 8.24 8.41 -5.69
CA GLU A 207 7.42 8.27 -6.89
C GLU A 207 6.56 9.53 -7.08
N PRO A 208 6.38 10.03 -8.31
CA PRO A 208 5.63 11.27 -8.56
C PRO A 208 4.21 11.26 -7.96
N ARG A 209 3.55 10.09 -7.95
CA ARG A 209 2.20 9.96 -7.38
C ARG A 209 2.15 10.18 -5.87
N LYS A 210 3.26 10.00 -5.15
CA LYS A 210 3.36 10.22 -3.68
C LYS A 210 3.50 11.70 -3.30
N ARG A 211 3.79 12.57 -4.27
CA ARG A 211 3.77 14.04 -4.12
C ARG A 211 4.62 14.58 -2.94
N ILE A 212 5.79 14.01 -2.69
CA ILE A 212 6.68 14.55 -1.64
C ILE A 212 7.19 15.95 -2.01
N ASP A 213 7.34 16.25 -3.29
CA ASP A 213 7.64 17.59 -3.82
C ASP A 213 6.56 18.61 -3.44
N PHE A 214 5.30 18.23 -3.48
CA PHE A 214 4.19 19.07 -3.04
C PHE A 214 4.28 19.39 -1.54
N LEU A 215 4.63 18.44 -0.68
CA LEU A 215 4.85 18.72 0.75
C LEU A 215 5.97 19.74 0.98
N VAL A 216 7.02 19.72 0.15
CA VAL A 216 8.10 20.70 0.23
C VAL A 216 7.60 22.10 -0.13
N GLU A 217 6.73 22.24 -1.13
CA GLU A 217 6.11 23.53 -1.46
C GLU A 217 5.15 24.01 -0.35
N VAL A 218 4.31 23.11 0.17
CA VAL A 218 3.41 23.39 1.30
C VAL A 218 4.19 23.91 2.51
N LEU A 219 5.22 23.19 2.94
CA LEU A 219 6.08 23.59 4.07
C LEU A 219 6.85 24.88 3.78
N GLY A 220 7.24 25.09 2.52
CA GLY A 220 7.83 26.34 2.04
C GLY A 220 6.89 27.54 2.11
N SER A 221 5.58 27.30 2.13
CA SER A 221 4.53 28.33 2.22
C SER A 221 4.11 28.65 3.66
N LEU A 222 4.60 27.92 4.66
CA LEU A 222 4.34 28.20 6.07
C LEU A 222 4.85 29.60 6.48
N PRO A 223 4.21 30.26 7.46
CA PRO A 223 4.75 31.45 8.09
C PRO A 223 6.18 31.24 8.61
N SER A 224 7.05 32.23 8.46
CA SER A 224 8.49 32.11 8.77
C SER A 224 8.77 31.62 10.19
N HIS A 225 7.97 32.07 11.17
CA HIS A 225 8.13 31.65 12.57
C HIS A 225 7.80 30.18 12.84
N LEU A 226 7.01 29.52 11.96
CA LEU A 226 6.70 28.09 12.07
C LEU A 226 7.69 27.20 11.30
N LYS A 227 8.32 27.74 10.23
CA LYS A 227 9.23 26.93 9.41
C LYS A 227 10.43 26.38 10.19
N GLU A 228 10.92 27.15 11.17
CA GLU A 228 12.08 26.76 11.98
C GLU A 228 11.71 25.61 12.95
N ASP A 229 10.45 25.59 13.40
CA ASP A 229 9.95 24.64 14.39
C ASP A 229 9.37 23.35 13.75
N VAL A 230 9.09 23.34 12.45
CA VAL A 230 8.49 22.21 11.75
C VAL A 230 9.56 21.39 11.04
N ILE A 231 9.59 20.08 11.31
CA ILE A 231 10.50 19.13 10.68
C ILE A 231 9.70 18.07 9.92
N LEU A 232 10.00 17.87 8.64
CA LEU A 232 9.46 16.76 7.85
C LEU A 232 10.44 15.59 7.84
N HIS A 233 10.07 14.49 8.48
CA HIS A 233 10.80 13.23 8.45
C HIS A 233 10.32 12.38 7.27
N LYS A 234 11.18 12.17 6.28
CA LYS A 234 10.89 11.31 5.13
C LYS A 234 11.45 9.91 5.38
N VAL A 235 10.56 8.93 5.54
CA VAL A 235 10.88 7.51 5.72
C VAL A 235 10.62 6.75 4.41
N GLY A 236 11.46 5.77 4.11
CA GLY A 236 11.36 4.89 2.96
C GLY A 236 12.61 4.94 2.07
N ALA A 237 12.66 4.02 1.11
CA ALA A 237 13.79 3.94 0.18
C ALA A 237 13.90 5.18 -0.69
N GLU A 238 15.13 5.52 -1.06
CA GLU A 238 15.41 6.52 -2.10
C GLU A 238 15.11 5.92 -3.47
N SER A 239 14.29 6.58 -4.28
CA SER A 239 14.02 6.16 -5.66
C SER A 239 15.26 6.35 -6.54
N SER A 240 15.97 7.47 -6.36
CA SER A 240 17.26 7.74 -7.01
C SER A 240 18.02 8.87 -6.31
N LYS A 241 19.36 8.84 -6.41
CA LYS A 241 20.20 9.96 -5.94
C LYS A 241 19.80 11.30 -6.57
N LYS A 242 19.37 11.29 -7.85
CA LYS A 242 18.94 12.50 -8.56
C LYS A 242 17.67 13.08 -7.98
N SER A 243 16.67 12.26 -7.69
CA SER A 243 15.41 12.68 -7.06
C SER A 243 15.66 13.27 -5.68
N LYS A 244 16.42 12.58 -4.84
CA LYS A 244 16.82 13.05 -3.51
C LYS A 244 17.54 14.40 -3.58
N THR A 245 18.53 14.53 -4.47
CA THR A 245 19.29 15.78 -4.61
C THR A 245 18.40 16.94 -5.05
N LYS A 246 17.50 16.71 -6.03
CA LYS A 246 16.55 17.72 -6.49
C LYS A 246 15.64 18.20 -5.37
N LEU A 247 15.06 17.26 -4.64
CA LEU A 247 14.13 17.56 -3.56
C LEU A 247 14.82 18.26 -2.38
N SER A 248 16.01 17.79 -1.97
CA SER A 248 16.81 18.44 -0.92
C SER A 248 17.24 19.85 -1.29
N LYS A 249 17.60 20.10 -2.57
CA LYS A 249 17.93 21.43 -3.06
C LYS A 249 16.71 22.36 -2.95
N ARG A 250 15.53 21.88 -3.39
CA ARG A 250 14.29 22.67 -3.32
C ARG A 250 13.88 22.99 -1.90
N ALA A 251 13.95 21.99 -1.00
CA ALA A 251 13.69 22.17 0.43
C ALA A 251 14.59 23.26 1.03
N LYS A 252 15.89 23.23 0.71
CA LYS A 252 16.87 24.25 1.15
C LYS A 252 16.51 25.66 0.62
N GLU A 253 16.14 25.78 -0.64
CA GLU A 253 15.74 27.05 -1.27
C GLU A 253 14.54 27.67 -0.58
N LEU A 254 13.60 26.85 -0.09
CA LEU A 254 12.37 27.27 0.58
C LEU A 254 12.51 27.39 2.10
N GLY A 255 13.67 27.04 2.67
CA GLY A 255 13.89 27.05 4.12
C GLY A 255 13.15 25.92 4.84
N VAL A 256 12.87 24.82 4.17
CA VAL A 256 12.17 23.64 4.74
C VAL A 256 13.15 22.70 5.42
N ASN A 257 12.87 22.34 6.66
CA ASN A 257 13.65 21.35 7.41
C ASN A 257 13.23 19.92 7.04
N LEU A 258 13.83 19.38 5.98
CA LEU A 258 13.59 18.04 5.47
C LEU A 258 14.67 17.07 5.96
N ARG A 259 14.28 16.07 6.75
CA ARG A 259 15.16 15.01 7.26
C ARG A 259 14.92 13.69 6.54
N TRP A 260 15.95 13.18 5.90
CA TRP A 260 15.95 11.86 5.25
C TRP A 260 16.29 10.79 6.29
N VAL A 261 15.31 9.96 6.64
CA VAL A 261 15.49 8.88 7.61
C VAL A 261 15.97 7.59 6.93
N GLY A 262 15.54 7.36 5.68
CA GLY A 262 15.85 6.12 4.96
C GLY A 262 14.85 4.99 5.25
N ARG A 263 15.25 3.76 4.98
CA ARG A 263 14.44 2.57 5.31
C ARG A 263 14.55 2.27 6.79
N LEU A 264 13.45 1.93 7.39
CA LEU A 264 13.34 1.49 8.78
C LEU A 264 12.86 0.03 8.83
N SER A 265 13.09 -0.63 9.95
CA SER A 265 12.34 -1.83 10.33
C SER A 265 10.88 -1.47 10.64
N ASP A 266 9.99 -2.46 10.62
CA ASP A 266 8.57 -2.22 10.94
C ASP A 266 8.40 -1.67 12.37
N ILE A 267 9.21 -2.15 13.30
CA ILE A 267 9.19 -1.69 14.69
C ILE A 267 9.69 -0.26 14.85
N ASP A 268 10.76 0.11 14.12
CA ASP A 268 11.28 1.47 14.15
C ASP A 268 10.29 2.45 13.50
N LEU A 269 9.65 2.04 12.40
CA LEU A 269 8.61 2.84 11.74
C LEU A 269 7.40 3.03 12.66
N CYS A 270 6.99 1.99 13.38
CA CYS A 270 5.94 2.08 14.40
C CYS A 270 6.32 3.09 15.49
N GLY A 271 7.59 3.12 15.94
CA GLY A 271 8.10 4.13 16.86
C GLY A 271 7.93 5.56 16.32
N TYR A 272 8.21 5.79 15.03
CA TYR A 272 7.93 7.09 14.40
C TYR A 272 6.44 7.41 14.39
N TYR A 273 5.58 6.47 14.02
CA TYR A 273 4.12 6.67 14.08
C TYR A 273 3.64 6.99 15.49
N GLN A 274 4.17 6.33 16.52
CA GLN A 274 3.78 6.59 17.91
C GLN A 274 4.22 7.96 18.43
N HIS A 275 5.23 8.61 17.84
CA HIS A 275 5.86 9.82 18.39
C HIS A 275 5.85 11.04 17.48
N CYS A 276 5.51 10.92 16.20
CA CYS A 276 5.30 12.07 15.32
C CYS A 276 3.96 12.78 15.60
N ASP A 277 3.89 14.07 15.31
CA ASP A 277 2.69 14.88 15.53
C ASP A 277 1.60 14.59 14.50
N ALA A 278 1.97 14.27 13.27
CA ALA A 278 1.07 13.78 12.23
C ALA A 278 1.81 13.07 11.09
N LEU A 279 1.10 12.17 10.41
CA LEU A 279 1.49 11.68 9.10
C LEU A 279 0.86 12.56 8.00
N LEU A 280 1.67 13.01 7.04
CA LEU A 280 1.23 13.69 5.83
C LEU A 280 1.34 12.74 4.63
N PHE A 281 0.23 12.54 3.90
CA PHE A 281 0.18 11.57 2.80
C PHE A 281 -0.54 12.17 1.58
N PRO A 282 0.15 13.01 0.78
CA PRO A 282 -0.44 13.82 -0.30
C PRO A 282 -0.55 13.07 -1.64
N SER A 283 -0.60 11.76 -1.63
CA SER A 283 -0.67 10.95 -2.86
C SER A 283 -1.84 11.38 -3.75
N VAL A 284 -1.67 11.27 -5.08
CA VAL A 284 -2.75 11.52 -6.05
C VAL A 284 -3.32 10.22 -6.63
N ALA A 285 -2.73 9.07 -6.29
CA ALA A 285 -3.26 7.76 -6.65
C ALA A 285 -2.75 6.70 -5.67
N GLU A 286 -3.65 5.93 -5.11
CA GLU A 286 -3.40 4.80 -4.20
C GLU A 286 -4.47 3.72 -4.40
N GLY A 287 -4.10 2.47 -4.15
CA GLY A 287 -5.06 1.37 -4.09
C GLY A 287 -5.77 1.27 -2.73
N PHE A 288 -5.11 1.73 -1.63
CA PHE A 288 -5.68 1.66 -0.28
C PHE A 288 -5.16 2.78 0.64
N GLY A 289 -3.94 2.65 1.17
CA GLY A 289 -3.38 3.59 2.13
C GLY A 289 -2.90 2.92 3.42
N LEU A 290 -2.04 1.91 3.30
CA LEU A 290 -1.46 1.22 4.47
C LEU A 290 -0.73 2.19 5.43
N PRO A 291 0.16 3.12 4.98
CA PRO A 291 0.84 4.02 5.89
C PRO A 291 -0.11 4.91 6.73
N PRO A 292 -1.17 5.52 6.18
CA PRO A 292 -2.20 6.19 6.98
C PRO A 292 -2.88 5.27 7.99
N LEU A 293 -3.19 4.03 7.62
CA LEU A 293 -3.81 3.07 8.53
C LEU A 293 -2.88 2.69 9.68
N GLU A 294 -1.61 2.38 9.40
CA GLU A 294 -0.57 2.07 10.40
C GLU A 294 -0.35 3.25 11.36
N ALA A 295 -0.29 4.46 10.83
CA ALA A 295 -0.17 5.67 11.63
C ALA A 295 -1.38 5.83 12.58
N MET A 296 -2.60 5.64 12.09
CA MET A 296 -3.80 5.71 12.92
C MET A 296 -3.84 4.60 13.98
N ALA A 297 -3.42 3.39 13.66
CA ALA A 297 -3.32 2.29 14.64
C ALA A 297 -2.29 2.60 15.75
N SER A 298 -1.29 3.41 15.44
CA SER A 298 -0.31 3.95 16.39
C SER A 298 -0.80 5.21 17.13
N GLY A 299 -2.06 5.59 16.96
CA GLY A 299 -2.62 6.82 17.52
C GLY A 299 -2.08 8.10 16.88
N CYS A 300 -1.43 8.03 15.71
CA CYS A 300 -0.96 9.19 14.96
C CYS A 300 -2.10 9.78 14.14
N PRO A 301 -2.44 11.07 14.28
CA PRO A 301 -3.35 11.71 13.36
C PRO A 301 -2.73 11.77 11.96
N VAL A 302 -3.58 11.73 10.94
CA VAL A 302 -3.11 11.80 9.55
C VAL A 302 -3.71 13.01 8.84
N ARG A 303 -3.04 13.46 7.78
CA ARG A 303 -3.61 14.34 6.75
C ARG A 303 -3.33 13.66 5.42
N VAL A 304 -4.39 13.35 4.70
CA VAL A 304 -4.31 12.57 3.45
C VAL A 304 -5.08 13.30 2.35
N SER A 305 -4.65 13.11 1.11
CA SER A 305 -5.40 13.62 -0.04
C SER A 305 -6.80 13.04 -0.07
N ASP A 306 -7.80 13.86 -0.40
CA ASP A 306 -9.16 13.41 -0.70
C ASP A 306 -9.14 12.59 -2.00
N LEU A 307 -9.07 11.29 -1.85
CA LEU A 307 -9.10 10.28 -2.91
C LEU A 307 -10.04 9.15 -2.50
N PRO A 308 -10.72 8.48 -3.44
CA PRO A 308 -11.63 7.39 -3.12
C PRO A 308 -11.04 6.35 -2.14
N ALA A 309 -9.82 5.86 -2.39
CA ALA A 309 -9.17 4.88 -1.51
C ALA A 309 -8.85 5.45 -0.11
N HIS A 310 -8.51 6.73 0.01
CA HIS A 310 -8.24 7.35 1.31
C HIS A 310 -9.51 7.62 2.11
N ASN A 311 -10.63 7.91 1.43
CA ASN A 311 -11.92 8.17 2.05
C ASN A 311 -12.46 6.94 2.78
N GLU A 312 -12.05 5.75 2.33
CA GLU A 312 -12.35 4.50 3.00
C GLU A 312 -11.54 4.28 4.27
N VAL A 313 -10.32 4.83 4.33
CA VAL A 313 -9.37 4.59 5.43
C VAL A 313 -9.39 5.71 6.46
N ALA A 314 -9.29 6.97 6.04
CA ALA A 314 -9.18 8.12 6.94
C ALA A 314 -10.55 8.69 7.36
N PRO A 315 -10.66 9.37 8.52
CA PRO A 315 -11.80 10.21 8.84
C PRO A 315 -11.97 11.36 7.86
N GLU A 316 -13.21 11.76 7.56
CA GLU A 316 -13.53 12.83 6.60
C GLU A 316 -12.85 14.15 6.94
N GLU A 317 -12.79 14.53 8.22
CA GLU A 317 -12.15 15.77 8.69
C GLU A 317 -10.61 15.79 8.49
N TRP A 318 -10.01 14.69 8.05
CA TRP A 318 -8.57 14.59 7.78
C TRP A 318 -8.23 14.49 6.30
N LEU A 319 -9.26 14.53 5.45
CA LEU A 319 -9.14 14.56 4.00
C LEU A 319 -8.87 15.99 3.54
N LEU A 320 -7.88 16.17 2.67
CA LEU A 320 -7.51 17.48 2.12
C LEU A 320 -7.50 17.42 0.59
N PRO A 321 -7.92 18.49 -0.10
CA PRO A 321 -7.77 18.55 -1.55
C PRO A 321 -6.32 18.26 -1.96
N HIS A 322 -6.14 17.34 -2.90
CA HIS A 322 -4.82 16.80 -3.25
C HIS A 322 -3.85 17.82 -3.86
N ASP A 323 -4.32 19.02 -4.24
CA ASP A 323 -3.53 20.03 -4.93
C ASP A 323 -3.74 21.46 -4.36
N SER A 324 -4.34 21.60 -3.19
CA SER A 324 -4.52 22.89 -2.51
C SER A 324 -3.42 23.12 -1.49
N VAL A 325 -2.44 23.97 -1.82
CA VAL A 325 -1.36 24.32 -0.89
C VAL A 325 -1.91 24.94 0.39
N ASP A 326 -2.91 25.83 0.27
CA ASP A 326 -3.47 26.58 1.39
C ASP A 326 -4.15 25.66 2.41
N ASP A 327 -4.97 24.69 1.97
CA ASP A 327 -5.63 23.74 2.88
C ASP A 327 -4.60 22.88 3.66
N TRP A 328 -3.51 22.47 2.99
CA TRP A 328 -2.43 21.72 3.65
C TRP A 328 -1.62 22.61 4.62
N VAL A 329 -1.38 23.87 4.28
CA VAL A 329 -0.74 24.85 5.17
C VAL A 329 -1.59 25.06 6.42
N ASP A 330 -2.89 25.30 6.26
CA ASP A 330 -3.81 25.50 7.38
C ASP A 330 -3.86 24.27 8.30
N ALA A 331 -3.90 23.07 7.73
CA ALA A 331 -3.86 21.82 8.50
C ALA A 331 -2.54 21.67 9.29
N ILE A 332 -1.39 22.08 8.73
CA ILE A 332 -0.10 22.04 9.43
C ILE A 332 -0.05 23.10 10.54
N ILE A 333 -0.60 24.30 10.30
CA ILE A 333 -0.73 25.33 11.32
C ILE A 333 -1.58 24.83 12.50
N GLU A 334 -2.71 24.18 12.20
CA GLU A 334 -3.57 23.58 13.24
C GLU A 334 -2.79 22.55 14.09
N ILE A 335 -2.02 21.64 13.45
CA ILE A 335 -1.18 20.66 14.15
C ILE A 335 -0.15 21.38 15.04
N SER A 336 0.49 22.41 14.51
CA SER A 336 1.57 23.14 15.18
C SER A 336 1.07 23.93 16.40
N THR A 337 -0.16 24.49 16.37
CA THR A 337 -0.74 25.29 17.44
C THR A 337 -1.28 24.46 18.61
N LYS A 338 -1.54 23.18 18.43
CA LYS A 338 -2.04 22.27 19.48
C LYS A 338 -0.98 21.80 20.48
N ASN A 339 0.16 22.50 20.60
CA ASN A 339 1.27 22.18 21.51
C ASN A 339 1.83 20.76 21.36
N GLY A 340 1.96 20.29 20.14
CA GLY A 340 2.47 18.97 19.79
C GLY A 340 1.53 17.84 20.23
N ARG A 341 1.65 16.71 19.58
CA ARG A 341 0.92 15.50 19.95
C ARG A 341 1.58 14.85 21.18
N ARG A 342 0.97 14.98 22.32
CA ARG A 342 1.48 14.38 23.57
C ARG A 342 0.73 13.14 23.99
N GLN A 343 -0.45 12.89 23.40
CA GLN A 343 -1.30 11.74 23.70
C GLN A 343 -1.78 11.10 22.39
N PRO A 344 -1.86 9.77 22.35
CA PRO A 344 -2.40 9.06 21.20
C PRO A 344 -3.82 9.55 20.84
N ASN A 345 -4.08 9.77 19.57
CA ASN A 345 -5.35 10.27 19.10
C ASN A 345 -6.40 9.16 19.12
N LYS A 346 -7.47 9.35 19.90
CA LYS A 346 -8.53 8.36 20.08
C LYS A 346 -9.38 8.14 18.81
N ILE A 347 -9.52 9.15 17.95
CA ILE A 347 -10.23 9.04 16.67
C ILE A 347 -9.44 8.12 15.75
N ALA A 348 -8.11 8.34 15.66
CA ALA A 348 -7.19 7.50 14.91
C ALA A 348 -7.29 6.02 15.32
N LEU A 349 -7.11 5.74 16.63
CA LEU A 349 -7.16 4.39 17.17
C LEU A 349 -8.50 3.70 16.88
N ARG A 350 -9.62 4.40 17.10
CA ARG A 350 -10.95 3.87 16.81
C ARG A 350 -11.17 3.59 15.33
N ARG A 351 -10.65 4.44 14.47
CA ARG A 351 -10.76 4.24 13.01
C ARG A 351 -10.00 3.01 12.56
N ALA A 352 -8.77 2.82 13.04
CA ALA A 352 -7.92 1.68 12.71
C ALA A 352 -8.53 0.33 13.13
N GLN A 353 -9.29 0.27 14.22
CA GLN A 353 -9.95 -0.96 14.69
C GLN A 353 -10.88 -1.60 13.64
N LYS A 354 -11.40 -0.82 12.70
CA LYS A 354 -12.24 -1.32 11.60
C LYS A 354 -11.46 -2.17 10.59
N PHE A 355 -10.13 -2.12 10.64
CA PHE A 355 -9.22 -2.80 9.73
C PHE A 355 -8.33 -3.79 10.49
N SER A 356 -8.86 -4.46 11.50
CA SER A 356 -8.12 -5.49 12.24
C SER A 356 -7.92 -6.76 11.41
N ILE A 357 -6.98 -7.61 11.84
CA ILE A 357 -6.76 -8.93 11.24
C ILE A 357 -8.03 -9.76 11.29
N GLU A 358 -8.78 -9.72 12.40
CA GLU A 358 -10.01 -10.46 12.58
C GLU A 358 -11.05 -10.06 11.53
N GLN A 359 -11.23 -8.75 11.33
CA GLN A 359 -12.17 -8.25 10.31
C GLN A 359 -11.75 -8.67 8.90
N TRP A 360 -10.46 -8.59 8.59
CA TRP A 360 -9.91 -9.07 7.33
C TRP A 360 -10.15 -10.57 7.16
N SER A 361 -9.91 -11.38 8.20
CA SER A 361 -10.09 -12.84 8.16
C SER A 361 -11.53 -13.24 7.87
N ILE A 362 -12.50 -12.53 8.45
CA ILE A 362 -13.93 -12.71 8.16
C ILE A 362 -14.19 -12.37 6.68
N SER A 363 -13.74 -11.19 6.22
CA SER A 363 -14.02 -10.72 4.87
C SER A 363 -13.44 -11.63 3.78
N ILE A 364 -12.22 -12.16 3.98
CA ILE A 364 -11.60 -13.07 3.00
C ILE A 364 -12.30 -14.44 2.99
N ALA A 365 -12.72 -14.95 4.16
CA ALA A 365 -13.48 -16.17 4.26
C ALA A 365 -14.84 -16.04 3.55
N ASP A 366 -15.55 -14.94 3.76
CA ASP A 366 -16.83 -14.64 3.10
C ASP A 366 -16.65 -14.53 1.58
N ALA A 367 -15.56 -13.91 1.11
CA ALA A 367 -15.24 -13.84 -0.31
C ALA A 367 -15.04 -15.24 -0.91
N TRP A 368 -14.27 -16.12 -0.27
CA TRP A 368 -14.03 -17.46 -0.77
C TRP A 368 -15.20 -18.44 -0.58
N ASN A 369 -16.14 -18.14 0.30
CA ASN A 369 -17.38 -18.90 0.44
C ASN A 369 -18.38 -18.67 -0.71
N GLN A 370 -18.07 -17.76 -1.64
CA GLN A 370 -18.87 -17.55 -2.87
C GLN A 370 -18.64 -18.67 -3.92
N PHE A 371 -17.61 -19.50 -3.74
CA PHE A 371 -17.26 -20.61 -4.63
C PHE A 371 -18.02 -21.91 -4.34
#